data_ebf728291102bf71eff9cd2d44eebc68
#
_entry.id   ebf728291102bf71eff9cd2d44eebc68
#
_cell.length_a   1.000
_cell.length_b   1.000
_cell.length_c   1.000
_cell.angle_alpha   90.00
_cell.angle_beta   90.00
_cell.angle_gamma   90.00
#
_symmetry.space_group_name_H-M   'P 1'
#
loop_
_entity.id
_entity.type
_entity.pdbx_description
1 polymer ?
#
loop_
_entity_poly.entity_id
_entity_poly.type
_entity_poly.pdbx_seq_one_letter_code
_entity_poly.pdbx_strand_id
1 'polypeptide(L)'
;MATKPHLRADSASRRFQPLPFLNRLYNEEARQRPMPNPRDGAFEQWQKETRKLLHEILAPEYAQQPMKPKRRERADCGDYWRLYYEVETAPDLWVPFFVLTPKDHDGPAPGILCLHGRGYGMNEICGLLEDGNPR
;
A
#
# COMPACT_ATOMS: atom_id res chain seq x y z
N MET A 1 42.75 -2.59 25.85
CA MET A 1 41.42 -2.17 25.45
C MET A 1 41.57 -1.35 24.18
N ALA A 2 41.22 -1.93 23.03
CA ALA A 2 41.33 -1.24 21.74
C ALA A 2 40.05 -0.43 21.51
N THR A 3 40.18 0.90 21.49
CA THR A 3 39.12 1.84 21.18
C THR A 3 38.72 1.63 19.72
N LYS A 4 37.48 1.18 19.46
CA LYS A 4 36.92 1.14 18.11
C LYS A 4 36.94 2.55 17.51
N PRO A 5 37.44 2.74 16.29
CA PRO A 5 37.36 4.04 15.63
C PRO A 5 35.88 4.37 15.41
N HIS A 6 35.39 5.40 16.08
CA HIS A 6 34.13 6.04 15.71
C HIS A 6 34.35 6.69 14.34
N LEU A 7 33.84 6.09 13.29
CA LEU A 7 33.63 6.75 12.02
C LEU A 7 32.70 7.94 12.29
N ARG A 8 33.24 9.12 12.54
CA ARG A 8 32.48 10.36 12.45
C ARG A 8 32.05 10.46 11.00
N ALA A 9 30.78 10.17 10.75
CA ALA A 9 30.17 10.53 9.48
C ALA A 9 30.32 12.06 9.37
N ASP A 10 31.24 12.49 8.55
CA ASP A 10 31.31 13.89 8.15
C ASP A 10 30.00 14.18 7.42
N SER A 11 29.08 14.87 8.10
CA SER A 11 27.77 15.24 7.58
C SER A 11 27.86 16.09 6.31
N ALA A 12 29.03 16.64 6.02
CA ALA A 12 29.31 17.38 4.79
C ALA A 12 29.78 16.51 3.63
N SER A 13 30.13 15.24 3.86
CA SER A 13 30.61 14.36 2.79
C SER A 13 29.45 13.89 1.90
N ARG A 14 29.38 14.42 0.68
CA ARG A 14 28.44 14.01 -0.36
C ARG A 14 28.53 12.51 -0.72
N ARG A 15 29.64 11.85 -0.34
CA ARG A 15 29.86 10.41 -0.63
C ARG A 15 28.88 9.49 0.08
N PHE A 16 28.34 9.90 1.24
CA PHE A 16 27.41 9.08 2.04
C PHE A 16 25.96 9.53 1.91
N GLN A 17 25.67 10.48 1.03
CA GLN A 17 24.31 10.96 0.78
C GLN A 17 23.75 10.25 -0.47
N PRO A 18 22.61 9.58 -0.39
CA PRO A 18 21.99 8.92 -1.54
C PRO A 18 21.38 9.92 -2.54
N LEU A 19 21.07 11.14 -2.12
CA LEU A 19 20.35 12.12 -2.92
C LEU A 19 21.04 12.50 -4.25
N PRO A 20 22.36 12.73 -4.31
CA PRO A 20 23.04 12.99 -5.59
C PRO A 20 22.93 11.82 -6.58
N PHE A 21 23.02 10.59 -6.08
CA PHE A 21 22.83 9.39 -6.88
C PHE A 21 21.38 9.28 -7.39
N LEU A 22 20.40 9.47 -6.51
CA LEU A 22 18.98 9.42 -6.88
C LEU A 22 18.61 10.51 -7.89
N ASN A 23 19.15 11.74 -7.73
CA ASN A 23 18.95 12.84 -8.67
C ASN A 23 19.55 12.53 -10.04
N ARG A 24 20.71 11.89 -10.08
CA ARG A 24 21.34 11.46 -11.34
C ARG A 24 20.45 10.41 -12.02
N LEU A 25 20.03 9.37 -11.31
CA LEU A 25 19.12 8.35 -11.85
C LEU A 25 17.81 8.98 -12.37
N TYR A 26 17.22 9.88 -11.60
CA TYR A 26 16.00 10.56 -12.00
C TYR A 26 16.17 11.38 -13.29
N ASN A 27 17.29 12.06 -13.45
CA ASN A 27 17.55 12.89 -14.64
C ASN A 27 17.95 12.07 -15.87
N GLU A 28 18.70 10.99 -15.67
CA GLU A 28 19.25 10.17 -16.76
C GLU A 28 18.26 9.08 -17.21
N GLU A 29 17.53 8.46 -16.27
CA GLU A 29 16.74 7.24 -16.54
C GLU A 29 15.22 7.45 -16.43
N ALA A 30 14.76 8.27 -15.49
CA ALA A 30 13.34 8.30 -15.13
C ALA A 30 12.45 9.12 -16.08
N ARG A 31 13.02 9.98 -16.94
CA ARG A 31 12.22 10.87 -17.81
C ARG A 31 12.08 10.39 -19.24
N GLN A 32 12.13 9.12 -19.49
CA GLN A 32 12.00 8.59 -20.86
C GLN A 32 10.59 8.78 -21.42
N ARG A 33 9.59 8.99 -20.58
CA ARG A 33 8.18 9.17 -20.97
C ARG A 33 7.54 10.34 -20.22
N PRO A 34 7.97 11.59 -20.46
CA PRO A 34 7.37 12.74 -19.80
C PRO A 34 5.89 12.83 -20.16
N MET A 35 5.05 13.20 -19.18
CA MET A 35 3.65 13.44 -19.42
C MET A 35 3.47 14.66 -20.33
N PRO A 36 2.80 14.53 -21.48
CA PRO A 36 2.47 15.67 -22.33
C PRO A 36 1.44 16.58 -21.63
N ASN A 37 1.29 17.78 -22.15
CA ASN A 37 0.24 18.67 -21.64
C ASN A 37 -1.14 17.97 -21.79
N PRO A 38 -1.98 17.91 -20.72
CA PRO A 38 -3.30 17.29 -20.79
C PRO A 38 -4.25 17.86 -21.84
N ARG A 39 -3.96 19.06 -22.35
CA ARG A 39 -4.73 19.69 -23.43
C ARG A 39 -4.26 19.32 -24.83
N ASP A 40 -3.13 18.62 -24.95
CA ASP A 40 -2.62 18.16 -26.23
C ASP A 40 -3.24 16.81 -26.59
N GLY A 41 -3.55 16.60 -27.86
CA GLY A 41 -4.12 15.33 -28.34
C GLY A 41 -3.22 14.09 -28.09
N ALA A 42 -1.95 14.30 -27.75
CA ALA A 42 -1.02 13.25 -27.37
C ALA A 42 -1.25 12.68 -25.96
N PHE A 43 -2.02 13.38 -25.11
CA PHE A 43 -2.22 12.97 -23.71
C PHE A 43 -2.95 11.63 -23.59
N GLU A 44 -4.01 11.42 -24.34
CA GLU A 44 -4.79 10.17 -24.28
C GLU A 44 -3.96 8.96 -24.69
N GLN A 45 -3.16 9.10 -25.75
CA GLN A 45 -2.28 8.03 -26.21
C GLN A 45 -1.19 7.74 -25.17
N TRP A 46 -0.55 8.77 -24.63
CA TRP A 46 0.44 8.63 -23.56
C TRP A 46 -0.16 7.94 -22.32
N GLN A 47 -1.36 8.31 -21.92
CA GLN A 47 -2.07 7.71 -20.77
C GLN A 47 -2.33 6.22 -21.00
N LYS A 48 -2.79 5.85 -22.20
CA LYS A 48 -3.05 4.46 -22.57
C LYS A 48 -1.76 3.61 -22.54
N GLU A 49 -0.69 4.12 -23.13
CA GLU A 49 0.61 3.43 -23.17
C GLU A 49 1.23 3.31 -21.78
N THR A 50 1.15 4.38 -20.96
CA THR A 50 1.69 4.37 -19.61
C THR A 50 0.91 3.41 -18.70
N ARG A 51 -0.42 3.36 -18.83
CA ARG A 51 -1.23 2.37 -18.09
C ARG A 51 -0.88 0.94 -18.47
N LYS A 52 -0.68 0.68 -19.76
CA LYS A 52 -0.26 -0.65 -20.24
C LYS A 52 1.08 -1.04 -19.64
N LEU A 53 2.06 -0.16 -19.69
CA LEU A 53 3.39 -0.40 -19.11
C LEU A 53 3.33 -0.62 -17.59
N LEU A 54 2.58 0.21 -16.87
CA LEU A 54 2.39 0.03 -15.43
C LEU A 54 1.73 -1.32 -15.11
N HIS A 55 0.75 -1.72 -15.90
CA HIS A 55 0.11 -3.02 -15.72
C HIS A 55 1.11 -4.17 -15.95
N GLU A 56 1.92 -4.10 -16.99
CA GLU A 56 2.96 -5.10 -17.28
C GLU A 56 4.00 -5.21 -16.15
N ILE A 57 4.35 -4.09 -15.52
CA ILE A 57 5.36 -4.04 -14.45
C ILE A 57 4.78 -4.45 -13.09
N LEU A 58 3.57 -3.97 -12.76
CA LEU A 58 3.01 -4.06 -11.40
C LEU A 58 2.01 -5.20 -11.23
N ALA A 59 1.40 -5.66 -12.31
CA ALA A 59 0.39 -6.70 -12.28
C ALA A 59 0.86 -7.90 -13.10
N PRO A 60 1.73 -8.76 -12.56
CA PRO A 60 2.00 -10.05 -13.19
C PRO A 60 0.66 -10.77 -13.38
N GLU A 61 0.52 -11.47 -14.49
CA GLU A 61 -0.69 -12.20 -14.86
C GLU A 61 -1.01 -13.29 -13.81
N TYR A 62 -1.61 -12.90 -12.71
CA TYR A 62 -2.29 -13.86 -11.86
C TYR A 62 -3.67 -14.14 -12.48
N ALA A 63 -3.94 -15.40 -12.75
CA ALA A 63 -5.28 -15.82 -13.11
C ALA A 63 -6.26 -15.24 -12.09
N GLN A 64 -7.19 -14.40 -12.55
CA GLN A 64 -8.24 -13.84 -11.68
C GLN A 64 -9.07 -15.01 -11.15
N GLN A 65 -8.79 -15.42 -9.94
CA GLN A 65 -9.62 -16.39 -9.23
C GLN A 65 -10.74 -15.66 -8.50
N PRO A 66 -11.96 -16.21 -8.47
CA PRO A 66 -13.02 -15.63 -7.68
C PRO A 66 -12.59 -15.60 -6.21
N MET A 67 -12.43 -14.41 -5.67
CA MET A 67 -12.08 -14.23 -4.26
C MET A 67 -13.20 -14.78 -3.36
N LYS A 68 -12.85 -15.69 -2.45
CA LYS A 68 -13.78 -16.29 -1.47
C LYS A 68 -13.33 -15.92 -0.06
N PRO A 69 -13.72 -14.76 0.46
CA PRO A 69 -13.34 -14.37 1.81
C PRO A 69 -13.97 -15.32 2.85
N LYS A 70 -13.16 -15.70 3.83
CA LYS A 70 -13.59 -16.55 4.95
C LYS A 70 -13.66 -15.70 6.22
N ARG A 71 -14.87 -15.56 6.77
CA ARG A 71 -15.00 -14.91 8.08
C ARG A 71 -14.47 -15.84 9.17
N ARG A 72 -13.56 -15.30 9.99
CA ARG A 72 -12.94 -16.02 11.08
C ARG A 72 -13.51 -15.63 12.44
N GLU A 73 -13.80 -14.32 12.59
CA GLU A 73 -14.23 -13.79 13.87
C GLU A 73 -15.29 -12.69 13.71
N ARG A 74 -16.08 -12.47 14.76
CA ARG A 74 -17.03 -11.37 14.91
C ARG A 74 -16.93 -10.82 16.31
N ALA A 75 -16.65 -9.55 16.45
CA ALA A 75 -16.62 -8.83 17.71
C ALA A 75 -17.75 -7.79 17.78
N ASP A 76 -18.38 -7.69 18.93
CA ASP A 76 -19.33 -6.64 19.24
C ASP A 76 -18.56 -5.41 19.75
N CYS A 77 -18.69 -4.29 19.05
CA CYS A 77 -18.01 -3.03 19.37
C CYS A 77 -19.00 -1.91 19.76
N GLY A 78 -20.16 -2.27 20.33
CA GLY A 78 -21.20 -1.30 20.68
C GLY A 78 -22.07 -0.96 19.48
N ASP A 79 -21.79 0.12 18.78
CA ASP A 79 -22.61 0.62 17.67
C ASP A 79 -22.36 -0.12 16.34
N TYR A 80 -21.30 -0.91 16.25
CA TYR A 80 -20.95 -1.64 15.05
C TYR A 80 -20.42 -3.05 15.34
N TRP A 81 -20.44 -3.89 14.31
CA TRP A 81 -19.77 -5.18 14.28
C TRP A 81 -18.40 -5.05 13.65
N ARG A 82 -17.37 -5.61 14.26
CA ARG A 82 -16.06 -5.82 13.64
C ARG A 82 -15.94 -7.28 13.25
N LEU A 83 -15.85 -7.53 11.95
CA LEU A 83 -15.76 -8.86 11.35
C LEU A 83 -14.35 -9.06 10.81
N TYR A 84 -13.67 -10.11 11.29
CA TYR A 84 -12.36 -10.48 10.77
C TYR A 84 -12.51 -11.48 9.64
N TYR A 85 -11.88 -11.17 8.52
CA TYR A 85 -11.86 -11.99 7.33
C TYR A 85 -10.43 -12.25 6.86
N GLU A 86 -10.27 -13.36 6.15
CA GLU A 86 -9.10 -13.71 5.36
C GLU A 86 -9.55 -14.04 3.94
N VAL A 87 -8.79 -13.59 2.96
CA VAL A 87 -9.03 -13.88 1.55
C VAL A 87 -7.73 -14.27 0.88
N GLU A 88 -7.77 -15.33 0.09
CA GLU A 88 -6.66 -15.71 -0.78
C GLU A 88 -6.75 -14.88 -2.06
N THR A 89 -5.74 -14.03 -2.29
CA THR A 89 -5.67 -13.12 -3.43
C THR A 89 -4.82 -13.65 -4.58
N ALA A 90 -3.91 -14.58 -4.25
CA ALA A 90 -3.12 -15.37 -5.19
C ALA A 90 -2.78 -16.70 -4.53
N PRO A 91 -2.31 -17.73 -5.25
CA PRO A 91 -1.89 -18.98 -4.65
C PRO A 91 -0.94 -18.75 -3.49
N ASP A 92 -1.29 -19.28 -2.30
CA ASP A 92 -0.54 -19.15 -1.04
C ASP A 92 -0.39 -17.72 -0.51
N LEU A 93 -1.08 -16.73 -1.09
CA LEU A 93 -1.07 -15.34 -0.61
C LEU A 93 -2.40 -14.97 0.04
N TRP A 94 -2.42 -14.93 1.36
CA TRP A 94 -3.57 -14.60 2.17
C TRP A 94 -3.51 -13.17 2.69
N VAL A 95 -4.61 -12.45 2.55
CA VAL A 95 -4.75 -11.07 3.03
C VAL A 95 -5.80 -11.04 4.14
N PRO A 96 -5.41 -10.67 5.38
CA PRO A 96 -6.35 -10.43 6.46
C PRO A 96 -6.95 -9.02 6.34
N PHE A 97 -8.23 -8.87 6.71
CA PHE A 97 -8.89 -7.57 6.75
C PHE A 97 -10.07 -7.54 7.72
N PHE A 98 -10.41 -6.35 8.18
CA PHE A 98 -11.64 -6.11 8.94
C PHE A 98 -12.73 -5.52 8.06
N VAL A 99 -13.97 -5.94 8.32
CA VAL A 99 -15.17 -5.25 7.86
C VAL A 99 -15.87 -4.67 9.08
N LEU A 100 -16.07 -3.36 9.09
CA LEU A 100 -16.81 -2.67 10.13
C LEU A 100 -18.22 -2.38 9.58
N THR A 101 -19.23 -2.91 10.25
CA THR A 101 -20.63 -2.79 9.82
C THR A 101 -21.45 -2.16 10.93
N PRO A 102 -22.08 -0.99 10.73
CA PRO A 102 -23.03 -0.40 11.69
C PRO A 102 -24.15 -1.39 12.04
N LYS A 103 -24.63 -1.35 13.27
CA LYS A 103 -25.73 -2.23 13.72
C LYS A 103 -27.12 -1.72 13.37
N ASP A 104 -27.25 -0.43 13.23
CA ASP A 104 -28.50 0.30 12.98
C ASP A 104 -28.78 0.54 11.48
N HIS A 105 -28.03 -0.11 10.60
CA HIS A 105 -28.16 0.05 9.14
C HIS A 105 -28.65 -1.23 8.48
N ASP A 106 -29.83 -1.16 7.86
CA ASP A 106 -30.41 -2.21 7.05
C ASP A 106 -30.35 -1.82 5.56
N GLY A 107 -29.72 -2.66 4.75
CA GLY A 107 -29.65 -2.51 3.30
C GLY A 107 -28.28 -2.10 2.75
N PRO A 108 -28.20 -1.75 1.46
CA PRO A 108 -26.95 -1.37 0.82
C PRO A 108 -26.39 -0.06 1.36
N ALA A 109 -25.12 -0.02 1.69
CA ALA A 109 -24.40 1.17 2.13
C ALA A 109 -23.16 1.42 1.24
N PRO A 110 -22.73 2.67 1.09
CA PRO A 110 -21.45 2.97 0.46
C PRO A 110 -20.31 2.33 1.25
N GLY A 111 -19.37 1.70 0.54
CA GLY A 111 -18.17 1.10 1.15
C GLY A 111 -16.99 2.06 1.11
N ILE A 112 -16.20 2.08 2.18
CA ILE A 112 -14.94 2.81 2.26
C ILE A 112 -13.82 1.79 2.44
N LEU A 113 -12.86 1.77 1.51
CA LEU A 113 -11.65 0.96 1.64
C LEU A 113 -10.56 1.78 2.32
N CYS A 114 -10.14 1.35 3.51
CA CYS A 114 -9.04 1.95 4.25
C CYS A 114 -7.79 1.07 4.13
N LEU A 115 -6.73 1.63 3.57
CA LEU A 115 -5.43 0.97 3.50
C LEU A 115 -4.50 1.55 4.57
N HIS A 116 -3.84 0.69 5.33
CA HIS A 116 -2.88 1.13 6.32
C HIS A 116 -1.59 1.64 5.68
N GLY A 117 -0.95 2.60 6.34
CA GLY A 117 0.38 3.07 5.99
C GLY A 117 1.48 2.26 6.69
N ARG A 118 2.52 2.97 7.12
CA ARG A 118 3.58 2.38 7.96
C ARG A 118 3.05 2.22 9.39
N GLY A 119 3.12 1.01 9.93
CA GLY A 119 2.63 0.70 11.28
C GLY A 119 2.39 -0.81 11.43
N TYR A 120 1.59 -1.20 12.41
CA TYR A 120 1.25 -2.60 12.68
C TYR A 120 -0.04 -3.06 11.96
N GLY A 121 -0.31 -2.44 10.80
CA GLY A 121 -1.30 -2.96 9.85
C GLY A 121 -2.74 -2.54 10.15
N MET A 122 -3.69 -3.44 9.87
CA MET A 122 -5.13 -3.19 9.97
C MET A 122 -5.59 -2.87 11.41
N ASN A 123 -4.89 -3.37 12.42
CA ASN A 123 -5.23 -3.10 13.82
C ASN A 123 -5.13 -1.60 14.12
N GLU A 124 -4.08 -0.94 13.65
CA GLU A 124 -3.85 0.48 13.89
C GLU A 124 -4.99 1.37 13.34
N ILE A 125 -5.46 1.09 12.12
CA ILE A 125 -6.56 1.83 11.50
C ILE A 125 -7.87 1.63 12.28
N CYS A 126 -8.07 0.45 12.87
CA CYS A 126 -9.26 0.13 13.64
C CYS A 126 -9.18 0.56 15.12
N GLY A 127 -8.15 1.35 15.51
CA GLY A 127 -8.00 1.80 16.90
C GLY A 127 -7.62 0.68 17.86
N LEU A 128 -6.97 -0.36 17.36
CA LEU A 128 -6.47 -1.46 18.17
C LEU A 128 -4.97 -1.29 18.43
N LEU A 129 -4.47 -1.92 19.48
CA LEU A 129 -3.05 -2.12 19.70
C LEU A 129 -2.51 -3.24 18.80
N GLU A 130 -1.19 -3.43 18.78
CA GLU A 130 -0.53 -4.48 17.98
C GLU A 130 -1.02 -5.88 18.37
N ASP A 131 -1.31 -6.11 19.64
CA ASP A 131 -1.86 -7.36 20.19
C ASP A 131 -3.37 -7.56 19.94
N GLY A 132 -4.02 -6.60 19.26
CA GLY A 132 -5.46 -6.63 18.94
C GLY A 132 -6.39 -6.11 20.03
N ASN A 133 -5.86 -5.68 21.17
CA ASN A 133 -6.67 -5.07 22.24
C ASN A 133 -7.09 -3.64 21.85
N PRO A 134 -8.25 -3.14 22.32
CA PRO A 134 -8.65 -1.75 22.15
C PRO A 134 -7.64 -0.78 22.77
N ARG A 135 -7.48 0.39 22.13
CA ARG A 135 -6.70 1.50 22.69
C ARG A 135 -7.45 2.17 23.83
#